data_f77ac8071d881f1f904ccce7c445c508
#
_entry.id   f77ac8071d881f1f904ccce7c445c508
#
_cell.length_a   1.000
_cell.length_b   1.000
_cell.length_c   1.000
_cell.angle_alpha   90.00
_cell.angle_beta   90.00
_cell.angle_gamma   90.00
#
_symmetry.space_group_name_H-M   'P 1'
#
loop_
_entity.id
_entity.type
_entity.pdbx_description
1 polymer ?
#
loop_
_entity_poly.entity_id
_entity_poly.type
_entity_poly.pdbx_seq_one_letter_code
_entity_poly.pdbx_strand_id
1 'polypeptide(L)'
;PALNRLATANSRLAPYGEAAMQVIDSLELNTALSRKLITGENIGQTFQFVASGNADLGLVALSQALASPITGFYKLVPDSLYRPIEQELVILKDSSAARGFVALILSEAGRQIITEAGYLTAITAVGN
;
A
#
# COMPACT_ATOMS: atom_id res chain seq x y z
N PRO A 1 8.79 -13.97 -20.62
CA PRO A 1 7.99 -14.94 -19.88
C PRO A 1 6.58 -14.42 -19.70
N ALA A 2 5.59 -15.30 -19.87
CA ALA A 2 4.18 -14.92 -19.69
C ALA A 2 3.87 -14.82 -18.19
N LEU A 3 3.12 -13.79 -17.79
CA LEU A 3 2.58 -13.65 -16.45
C LEU A 3 1.55 -14.78 -16.19
N ASN A 4 1.77 -15.61 -15.16
CA ASN A 4 0.85 -16.65 -14.76
C ASN A 4 -0.03 -16.19 -13.60
N ARG A 5 0.55 -15.55 -12.58
CA ARG A 5 -0.17 -15.09 -11.37
C ARG A 5 0.22 -13.67 -10.99
N LEU A 6 -0.78 -12.84 -10.76
CA LEU A 6 -0.68 -11.50 -10.20
C LEU A 6 -1.37 -11.47 -8.83
N ALA A 7 -0.61 -11.18 -7.79
CA ALA A 7 -1.16 -11.02 -6.44
C ALA A 7 -1.74 -9.61 -6.23
N THR A 8 -2.93 -9.54 -5.67
CA THR A 8 -3.61 -8.31 -5.24
C THR A 8 -4.23 -8.51 -3.86
N ALA A 9 -4.41 -7.45 -3.09
CA ALA A 9 -5.20 -7.52 -1.88
C ALA A 9 -6.70 -7.54 -2.20
N ASN A 10 -7.51 -8.01 -1.26
CA ASN A 10 -8.96 -8.03 -1.39
C ASN A 10 -9.49 -6.58 -1.44
N SER A 11 -10.10 -6.21 -2.56
CA SER A 11 -10.62 -4.86 -2.79
C SER A 11 -11.77 -4.44 -1.88
N ARG A 12 -12.44 -5.41 -1.24
CA ARG A 12 -13.51 -5.13 -0.29
C ARG A 12 -13.01 -4.89 1.13
N LEU A 13 -11.82 -5.34 1.46
CA LEU A 13 -11.28 -5.35 2.82
C LEU A 13 -10.04 -4.46 3.00
N ALA A 14 -9.36 -4.15 1.92
CA ALA A 14 -8.08 -3.44 1.96
C ALA A 14 -8.01 -2.30 0.94
N PRO A 15 -7.67 -1.07 1.36
CA PRO A 15 -7.51 0.08 0.46
C PRO A 15 -6.52 -0.18 -0.68
N TYR A 16 -5.45 -0.92 -0.42
CA TYR A 16 -4.50 -1.35 -1.46
C TYR A 16 -5.13 -2.27 -2.51
N GLY A 17 -6.10 -3.08 -2.11
CA GLY A 17 -6.87 -3.92 -3.04
C GLY A 17 -7.77 -3.09 -3.95
N GLU A 18 -8.42 -2.07 -3.40
CA GLU A 18 -9.21 -1.12 -4.19
C GLU A 18 -8.34 -0.39 -5.20
N ALA A 19 -7.20 0.16 -4.76
CA ALA A 19 -6.24 0.82 -5.64
C ALA A 19 -5.72 -0.13 -6.75
N ALA A 20 -5.42 -1.39 -6.40
CA ALA A 20 -4.99 -2.39 -7.37
C ALA A 20 -6.04 -2.64 -8.46
N MET A 21 -7.31 -2.72 -8.09
CA MET A 21 -8.40 -2.88 -9.08
C MET A 21 -8.54 -1.64 -9.96
N GLN A 22 -8.42 -0.43 -9.40
CA GLN A 22 -8.42 0.81 -10.18
C GLN A 22 -7.30 0.84 -11.23
N VAL A 23 -6.10 0.37 -10.88
CA VAL A 23 -4.98 0.24 -11.83
C VAL A 23 -5.32 -0.73 -12.95
N ILE A 24 -5.86 -1.91 -12.62
CA ILE A 24 -6.24 -2.94 -13.59
C ILE A 24 -7.33 -2.41 -14.53
N ASP A 25 -8.32 -1.69 -13.98
CA ASP A 25 -9.41 -1.06 -14.73
C ASP A 25 -8.88 0.05 -15.65
N SER A 26 -8.05 0.94 -15.13
CA SER A 26 -7.47 2.05 -15.90
C SER A 26 -6.61 1.59 -17.08
N LEU A 27 -6.03 0.41 -16.98
CA LEU A 27 -5.21 -0.21 -18.02
C LEU A 27 -6.01 -1.18 -18.91
N GLU A 28 -7.32 -1.32 -18.68
CA GLU A 28 -8.23 -2.23 -19.41
C GLU A 28 -7.78 -3.71 -19.36
N LEU A 29 -7.13 -4.12 -18.26
CA LEU A 29 -6.53 -5.45 -18.11
C LEU A 29 -7.45 -6.50 -17.47
N ASN A 30 -8.70 -6.14 -17.12
CA ASN A 30 -9.65 -7.03 -16.42
C ASN A 30 -9.80 -8.39 -17.11
N THR A 31 -10.05 -8.40 -18.40
CA THR A 31 -10.25 -9.64 -19.17
C THR A 31 -8.97 -10.46 -19.21
N ALA A 32 -7.83 -9.83 -19.46
CA ALA A 32 -6.54 -10.50 -19.59
C ALA A 32 -6.05 -11.12 -18.26
N LEU A 33 -6.43 -10.50 -17.13
CA LEU A 33 -6.01 -10.93 -15.79
C LEU A 33 -7.05 -11.75 -15.03
N SER A 34 -8.29 -11.88 -15.55
CA SER A 34 -9.42 -12.50 -14.84
C SER A 34 -9.14 -13.89 -14.24
N ARG A 35 -8.30 -14.68 -14.88
CA ARG A 35 -7.90 -16.03 -14.43
C ARG A 35 -6.51 -16.09 -13.81
N LYS A 36 -5.84 -14.94 -13.66
CA LYS A 36 -4.47 -14.85 -13.18
C LYS A 36 -4.36 -14.17 -11.83
N LEU A 37 -5.44 -13.57 -11.34
CA LEU A 37 -5.45 -12.92 -10.03
C LEU A 37 -5.42 -13.95 -8.90
N ILE A 38 -4.53 -13.72 -7.95
CA ILE A 38 -4.53 -14.37 -6.65
C ILE A 38 -4.74 -13.29 -5.59
N THR A 39 -5.75 -13.47 -4.76
CA THR A 39 -6.19 -12.44 -3.82
C THR A 39 -5.77 -12.79 -2.40
N GLY A 40 -4.99 -11.90 -1.78
CA GLY A 40 -4.71 -11.93 -0.36
C GLY A 40 -5.81 -11.22 0.44
N GLU A 41 -6.10 -11.68 1.63
CA GLU A 41 -7.07 -11.03 2.53
C GLU A 41 -6.63 -9.62 2.96
N ASN A 42 -5.33 -9.38 2.99
CA ASN A 42 -4.71 -8.10 3.31
C ASN A 42 -3.42 -7.91 2.51
N ILE A 43 -2.84 -6.71 2.61
CA ILE A 43 -1.62 -6.38 1.85
C ILE A 43 -0.40 -7.19 2.29
N GLY A 44 -0.34 -7.63 3.56
CA GLY A 44 0.73 -8.49 4.07
C GLY A 44 0.72 -9.86 3.40
N GLN A 45 -0.45 -10.50 3.32
CA GLN A 45 -0.59 -11.79 2.63
C GLN A 45 -0.31 -11.66 1.13
N THR A 46 -0.73 -10.56 0.51
CA THR A 46 -0.43 -10.27 -0.90
C THR A 46 1.08 -10.23 -1.14
N PHE A 47 1.81 -9.53 -0.29
CA PHE A 47 3.27 -9.48 -0.36
C PHE A 47 3.90 -10.87 -0.19
N GLN A 48 3.38 -11.69 0.74
CA GLN A 48 3.88 -13.05 0.97
C GLN A 48 3.70 -13.96 -0.26
N PHE A 49 2.66 -13.81 -1.05
CA PHE A 49 2.52 -14.58 -2.30
C PHE A 49 3.65 -14.30 -3.28
N VAL A 50 4.09 -13.05 -3.39
CA VAL A 50 5.23 -12.69 -4.24
C VAL A 50 6.54 -13.16 -3.61
N ALA A 51 6.73 -12.89 -2.34
CA ALA A 51 7.95 -13.22 -1.59
C ALA A 51 8.25 -14.72 -1.56
N SER A 52 7.22 -15.55 -1.54
CA SER A 52 7.34 -17.02 -1.56
C SER A 52 7.37 -17.63 -2.97
N GLY A 53 7.27 -16.81 -4.03
CA GLY A 53 7.22 -17.30 -5.41
C GLY A 53 5.86 -17.91 -5.81
N ASN A 54 4.82 -17.78 -4.99
CA ASN A 54 3.46 -18.23 -5.33
C ASN A 54 2.75 -17.30 -6.34
N ALA A 55 3.25 -16.09 -6.52
CA ALA A 55 2.86 -15.17 -7.58
C ALA A 55 4.09 -14.61 -8.29
N ASP A 56 3.99 -14.45 -9.61
CA ASP A 56 5.09 -13.90 -10.43
C ASP A 56 5.24 -12.40 -10.21
N LEU A 57 4.13 -11.71 -9.90
CA LEU A 57 4.04 -10.27 -9.70
C LEU A 57 3.00 -9.96 -8.63
N GLY A 58 3.11 -8.81 -7.99
CA GLY A 58 2.10 -8.34 -7.03
C GLY A 58 1.98 -6.82 -7.02
N LEU A 59 0.76 -6.33 -6.82
CA LEU A 59 0.49 -4.95 -6.46
C LEU A 59 0.52 -4.86 -4.94
N VAL A 60 1.60 -4.29 -4.42
CA VAL A 60 1.95 -4.28 -2.99
C VAL A 60 2.25 -2.86 -2.51
N ALA A 61 2.33 -2.66 -1.19
CA ALA A 61 2.74 -1.36 -0.67
C ALA A 61 4.24 -1.14 -0.88
N LEU A 62 4.62 0.09 -1.26
CA LEU A 62 6.03 0.47 -1.42
C LEU A 62 6.82 0.22 -0.13
N SER A 63 6.23 0.49 1.03
CA SER A 63 6.85 0.25 2.33
C SER A 63 7.27 -1.20 2.54
N GLN A 64 6.50 -2.16 2.03
CA GLN A 64 6.86 -3.58 2.09
C GLN A 64 8.04 -3.91 1.18
N ALA A 65 8.08 -3.33 -0.02
CA ALA A 65 9.20 -3.53 -0.95
C ALA A 65 10.50 -2.94 -0.39
N LEU A 66 10.43 -1.74 0.23
CA LEU A 66 11.59 -1.09 0.84
C LEU A 66 12.10 -1.80 2.10
N ALA A 67 11.20 -2.33 2.93
CA ALA A 67 11.56 -3.03 4.16
C ALA A 67 11.97 -4.49 3.94
N SER A 68 11.77 -5.03 2.74
CA SER A 68 12.03 -6.45 2.47
C SER A 68 13.53 -6.74 2.31
N PRO A 69 14.07 -7.75 2.99
CA PRO A 69 15.41 -8.25 2.72
C PRO A 69 15.48 -9.11 1.45
N ILE A 70 14.34 -9.39 0.81
CA ILE A 70 14.27 -10.25 -0.37
C ILE A 70 14.68 -9.42 -1.59
N THR A 71 15.66 -9.92 -2.32
CA THR A 71 16.13 -9.30 -3.57
C THR A 71 15.04 -9.45 -4.63
N GLY A 72 14.56 -8.35 -5.15
CA GLY A 72 13.55 -8.31 -6.19
C GLY A 72 13.55 -6.97 -6.93
N PHE A 73 12.79 -6.90 -8.01
CA PHE A 73 12.57 -5.66 -8.73
C PHE A 73 11.19 -5.11 -8.39
N TYR A 74 11.11 -3.83 -8.10
CA TYR A 74 9.84 -3.13 -8.00
C TYR A 74 9.82 -1.90 -8.90
N LYS A 75 8.63 -1.51 -9.30
CA LYS A 75 8.37 -0.29 -10.06
C LYS A 75 7.18 0.43 -9.44
N LEU A 76 7.29 1.73 -9.29
CA LEU A 76 6.17 2.54 -8.82
C LEU A 76 5.05 2.53 -9.87
N VAL A 77 3.84 2.34 -9.41
CA VAL A 77 2.64 2.51 -10.23
C VAL A 77 2.36 4.01 -10.35
N PRO A 78 2.13 4.56 -11.54
CA PRO A 78 1.80 5.97 -11.71
C PRO A 78 0.54 6.37 -10.92
N ASP A 79 0.61 7.49 -10.22
CA ASP A 79 -0.48 8.01 -9.37
C ASP A 79 -1.75 8.33 -10.18
N SER A 80 -1.61 8.55 -11.50
CA SER A 80 -2.74 8.78 -12.39
C SER A 80 -3.64 7.56 -12.61
N LEU A 81 -3.22 6.37 -12.21
CA LEU A 81 -3.94 5.11 -12.44
C LEU A 81 -4.86 4.71 -11.27
N TYR A 82 -4.75 5.35 -10.12
CA TYR A 82 -5.53 5.04 -8.92
C TYR A 82 -5.73 6.28 -8.05
N ARG A 83 -6.71 6.23 -7.15
CA ARG A 83 -6.91 7.30 -6.16
C ARG A 83 -5.89 7.18 -5.04
N PRO A 84 -5.41 8.30 -4.47
CA PRO A 84 -4.52 8.27 -3.32
C PRO A 84 -5.09 7.43 -2.18
N ILE A 85 -4.24 6.60 -1.57
CA ILE A 85 -4.61 5.82 -0.39
C ILE A 85 -4.36 6.71 0.82
N GLU A 86 -5.41 7.38 1.28
CA GLU A 86 -5.35 8.27 2.45
C GLU A 86 -5.51 7.45 3.74
N GLN A 87 -4.69 7.78 4.73
CA GLN A 87 -4.75 7.17 6.06
C GLN A 87 -4.89 8.26 7.11
N GLU A 88 -5.75 8.02 8.08
CA GLU A 88 -6.06 8.94 9.16
C GLU A 88 -5.69 8.34 10.50
N LEU A 89 -5.37 9.21 11.45
CA LEU A 89 -5.12 8.86 12.84
C LEU A 89 -6.12 9.60 13.73
N VAL A 90 -6.78 8.87 14.64
CA VAL A 90 -7.78 9.41 15.56
C VAL A 90 -7.36 9.11 17.00
N ILE A 91 -7.46 10.10 17.89
CA ILE A 91 -7.31 9.91 19.34
C ILE A 91 -8.68 9.48 19.89
N LEU A 92 -8.80 8.21 20.29
CA LEU A 92 -10.03 7.68 20.90
C LEU A 92 -10.12 8.01 22.39
N LYS A 93 -8.98 8.07 23.08
CA LYS A 93 -8.90 8.43 24.49
C LYS A 93 -7.83 9.50 24.67
N ASP A 94 -8.27 10.67 25.09
CA ASP A 94 -7.36 11.79 25.33
C ASP A 94 -6.45 11.51 26.52
N SER A 95 -5.15 11.53 26.28
CA SER A 95 -4.10 11.37 27.27
C SER A 95 -2.84 12.12 26.84
N SER A 96 -1.96 12.43 27.78
CA SER A 96 -0.67 13.06 27.47
C SER A 96 0.18 12.18 26.56
N ALA A 97 0.14 10.86 26.73
CA ALA A 97 0.85 9.91 25.88
C ALA A 97 0.30 9.90 24.44
N ALA A 98 -1.03 9.88 24.26
CA ALA A 98 -1.65 9.92 22.95
C ALA A 98 -1.32 11.23 22.22
N ARG A 99 -1.44 12.37 22.90
CA ARG A 99 -1.06 13.67 22.34
C ARG A 99 0.42 13.74 21.98
N GLY A 100 1.30 13.22 22.86
CA GLY A 100 2.74 13.16 22.61
C GLY A 100 3.08 12.32 21.37
N PHE A 101 2.40 11.19 21.19
CA PHE A 101 2.58 10.33 20.02
C PHE A 101 2.14 11.03 18.72
N VAL A 102 0.97 11.67 18.72
CA VAL A 102 0.51 12.46 17.55
C VAL A 102 1.47 13.60 17.25
N ALA A 103 1.93 14.33 18.28
CA ALA A 103 2.93 15.40 18.09
C ALA A 103 4.23 14.88 17.47
N LEU A 104 4.70 13.69 17.87
CA LEU A 104 5.85 13.04 17.27
C LEU A 104 5.62 12.71 15.80
N ILE A 105 4.48 12.09 15.45
CA ILE A 105 4.14 11.77 14.06
C ILE A 105 4.10 13.04 13.19
N LEU A 106 3.54 14.13 13.71
CA LEU A 106 3.42 15.40 13.00
C LEU A 106 4.70 16.23 13.00
N SER A 107 5.71 15.86 13.78
CA SER A 107 7.02 16.53 13.82
C SER A 107 7.80 16.27 12.53
N GLU A 108 8.85 17.09 12.32
CA GLU A 108 9.76 16.88 11.18
C GLU A 108 10.43 15.50 11.23
N ALA A 109 10.86 15.06 12.42
CA ALA A 109 11.46 13.73 12.61
C ALA A 109 10.46 12.60 12.28
N GLY A 110 9.21 12.71 12.74
CA GLY A 110 8.15 11.75 12.41
C GLY A 110 7.86 11.69 10.91
N ARG A 111 7.78 12.86 10.26
CA ARG A 111 7.60 12.95 8.80
C ARG A 111 8.74 12.31 8.02
N GLN A 112 9.96 12.53 8.46
CA GLN A 112 11.12 11.91 7.83
C GLN A 112 11.03 10.38 7.90
N ILE A 113 10.73 9.81 9.06
CA ILE A 113 10.56 8.37 9.24
C ILE A 113 9.48 7.82 8.30
N ILE A 114 8.33 8.50 8.22
CA ILE A 114 7.21 8.10 7.36
C ILE A 114 7.61 8.13 5.89
N THR A 115 8.31 9.19 5.47
CA THR A 115 8.77 9.34 4.08
C THR A 115 9.84 8.29 3.72
N GLU A 116 10.79 8.03 4.61
CA GLU A 116 11.80 6.98 4.42
C GLU A 116 11.19 5.58 4.32
N ALA A 117 10.05 5.36 5.00
CA ALA A 117 9.28 4.13 4.88
C ALA A 117 8.46 4.03 3.57
N GLY A 118 8.53 5.02 2.68
CA GLY A 118 7.86 5.00 1.38
C GLY A 118 6.44 5.57 1.35
N TYR A 119 6.04 6.30 2.40
CA TYR A 119 4.74 6.99 2.44
C TYR A 119 4.87 8.46 2.07
N LEU A 120 3.81 9.02 1.51
CA LEU A 120 3.70 10.46 1.29
C LEU A 120 3.13 11.10 2.56
N THR A 121 3.66 12.26 2.93
CA THR A 121 3.14 13.07 4.03
C THR A 121 2.46 14.31 3.47
N ALA A 122 1.16 14.25 3.21
CA ALA A 122 0.35 15.45 3.06
C ALA A 122 -0.08 15.91 4.46
N ILE A 123 0.67 16.84 5.07
CA ILE A 123 0.22 17.43 6.31
C ILE A 123 -0.63 18.64 5.98
N THR A 124 -1.90 18.43 5.83
CA THR A 124 -2.89 19.43 6.11
C THR A 124 -3.22 19.31 7.61
N ALA A 125 -2.70 20.21 8.42
CA ALA A 125 -3.28 20.45 9.73
C ALA A 125 -4.72 20.89 9.45
N VAL A 126 -5.70 20.00 9.60
CA VAL A 126 -7.09 20.40 9.69
C VAL A 126 -7.22 21.04 11.06
N GLY A 127 -6.99 22.35 11.08
CA GLY A 127 -7.30 23.19 12.21
C GLY A 127 -8.82 23.31 12.33
N ASN A 128 -9.32 23.03 13.53
CA ASN A 128 -10.65 23.31 14.11
C ASN A 128 -11.87 22.95 13.31
#